data_64d2dffff3938827b5c4030d5ccb1989
#
_entry.id   64d2dffff3938827b5c4030d5ccb1989
#
_cell.length_a   1.000
_cell.length_b   1.000
_cell.length_c   1.000
_cell.angle_alpha   90.00
_cell.angle_beta   90.00
_cell.angle_gamma   90.00
#
_symmetry.space_group_name_H-M   'P 1'
#
loop_
_entity.id
_entity.type
_entity.pdbx_description
1 polymer ?
#
loop_
_entity_poly.entity_id
_entity_poly.type
_entity_poly.pdbx_seq_one_letter_code
_entity_poly.pdbx_strand_id
1 'polypeptide(L)'
;LKCIKEAVKVVEIGVTRMREELRAGMTENQLWSILHKTNIEYGGEWIEGRLLASGHRTNPWMQECSHKVIEKGEIVTFDTDTVASYGYLADFSRAFVEGHKFNDDQKKLYSIAIEQINHNSELIKPGLSFKEFLSKCYKLPEPYYGNRYPAIVHGTGLCDEWPFIKWNTDGGEQSGQFEKDMTISVEAYVGEV
;
A
#
# COMPACT_ATOMS: atom_id res chain seq x y z
N LEU A 1 11.93 15.81 -2.63
CA LEU A 1 12.36 14.76 -1.71
C LEU A 1 12.17 15.15 -0.23
N LYS A 2 12.52 16.38 0.21
CA LYS A 2 12.35 16.80 1.61
C LYS A 2 10.87 16.75 2.03
N CYS A 3 9.97 17.30 1.22
CA CYS A 3 8.52 17.31 1.51
C CYS A 3 7.95 15.89 1.57
N ILE A 4 8.34 15.01 0.63
CA ILE A 4 7.92 13.59 0.65
C ILE A 4 8.41 12.88 1.93
N LYS A 5 9.65 13.15 2.36
CA LYS A 5 10.16 12.60 3.63
C LYS A 5 9.38 13.09 4.86
N GLU A 6 8.91 14.33 4.86
CA GLU A 6 8.03 14.82 5.92
C GLU A 6 6.64 14.17 5.85
N ALA A 7 6.09 13.99 4.64
CA ALA A 7 4.84 13.26 4.45
C ALA A 7 4.94 11.81 4.99
N VAL A 8 6.01 11.10 4.64
CA VAL A 8 6.28 9.73 5.15
C VAL A 8 6.30 9.70 6.67
N LYS A 9 6.95 10.66 7.35
CA LYS A 9 6.97 10.71 8.82
C LYS A 9 5.57 10.88 9.43
N VAL A 10 4.74 11.72 8.83
CA VAL A 10 3.36 11.92 9.30
C VAL A 10 2.56 10.63 9.17
N VAL A 11 2.69 9.93 8.02
CA VAL A 11 2.05 8.65 7.80
C VAL A 11 2.54 7.59 8.80
N GLU A 12 3.85 7.49 9.04
CA GLU A 12 4.41 6.55 10.01
C GLU A 12 3.84 6.76 11.41
N ILE A 13 3.66 8.02 11.84
CA ILE A 13 3.03 8.34 13.13
C ILE A 13 1.57 7.90 13.12
N GLY A 14 0.81 8.23 12.07
CA GLY A 14 -0.59 7.87 11.93
C GLY A 14 -0.82 6.36 11.93
N VAL A 15 -0.03 5.65 11.14
CA VAL A 15 -0.05 4.18 11.04
C VAL A 15 0.32 3.51 12.38
N THR A 16 1.29 4.07 13.08
CA THR A 16 1.66 3.58 14.42
C THR A 16 0.48 3.74 15.39
N ARG A 17 -0.16 4.91 15.43
CA ARG A 17 -1.36 5.14 16.24
C ARG A 17 -2.52 4.21 15.85
N MET A 18 -2.78 4.01 14.56
CA MET A 18 -3.78 3.05 14.09
C MET A 18 -3.52 1.65 14.64
N ARG A 19 -2.28 1.19 14.57
CA ARG A 19 -1.87 -0.11 15.08
C ARG A 19 -2.04 -0.23 16.59
N GLU A 20 -1.67 0.80 17.34
CA GLU A 20 -1.76 0.82 18.83
C GLU A 20 -3.20 0.92 19.32
N GLU A 21 -4.06 1.63 18.59
CA GLU A 21 -5.46 1.83 18.96
C GLU A 21 -6.40 0.75 18.40
N LEU A 22 -5.92 -0.09 17.46
CA LEU A 22 -6.72 -1.17 16.86
C LEU A 22 -7.21 -2.14 17.92
N ARG A 23 -8.54 -2.28 18.01
CA ARG A 23 -9.21 -3.21 18.92
C ARG A 23 -10.53 -3.70 18.35
N ALA A 24 -10.94 -4.88 18.73
CA ALA A 24 -12.26 -5.42 18.42
C ALA A 24 -13.37 -4.49 18.97
N GLY A 25 -14.46 -4.37 18.22
CA GLY A 25 -15.58 -3.53 18.55
C GLY A 25 -15.54 -2.12 17.93
N MET A 26 -14.40 -1.66 17.43
CA MET A 26 -14.35 -0.42 16.65
C MET A 26 -14.76 -0.68 15.19
N THR A 27 -15.26 0.34 14.52
CA THR A 27 -15.56 0.25 13.09
C THR A 27 -14.32 0.56 12.23
N GLU A 28 -14.34 0.11 10.96
CA GLU A 28 -13.31 0.48 9.98
C GLU A 28 -13.17 2.01 9.88
N ASN A 29 -14.30 2.74 9.84
CA ASN A 29 -14.30 4.21 9.82
C ASN A 29 -13.63 4.83 11.06
N GLN A 30 -13.85 4.25 12.23
CA GLN A 30 -13.21 4.74 13.47
C GLN A 30 -11.69 4.53 13.41
N LEU A 31 -11.24 3.38 12.90
CA LEU A 31 -9.81 3.12 12.74
C LEU A 31 -9.19 4.08 11.71
N TRP A 32 -9.84 4.25 10.56
CA TRP A 32 -9.36 5.18 9.52
C TRP A 32 -9.30 6.64 9.99
N SER A 33 -10.24 7.05 10.84
CA SER A 33 -10.28 8.42 11.37
C SER A 33 -9.03 8.80 12.17
N ILE A 34 -8.31 7.83 12.74
CA ILE A 34 -7.05 8.07 13.47
C ILE A 34 -5.98 8.62 12.55
N LEU A 35 -5.88 8.08 11.32
CA LEU A 35 -4.94 8.58 10.32
C LEU A 35 -5.27 10.00 9.89
N HIS A 36 -6.55 10.30 9.57
CA HIS A 36 -7.00 11.63 9.23
C HIS A 36 -6.70 12.66 10.31
N LYS A 37 -7.06 12.32 11.55
CA LYS A 37 -6.78 13.18 12.71
C LYS A 37 -5.28 13.45 12.82
N THR A 38 -4.45 12.40 12.69
CA THR A 38 -3.00 12.56 12.78
C THR A 38 -2.47 13.44 11.66
N ASN A 39 -2.92 13.24 10.42
CA ASN A 39 -2.49 14.08 9.30
C ASN A 39 -2.77 15.56 9.56
N ILE A 40 -3.98 15.88 10.01
CA ILE A 40 -4.37 17.27 10.33
C ILE A 40 -3.56 17.82 11.52
N GLU A 41 -3.34 17.02 12.58
CA GLU A 41 -2.53 17.45 13.75
C GLU A 41 -1.11 17.83 13.36
N TYR A 42 -0.55 17.22 12.31
CA TYR A 42 0.80 17.50 11.83
C TYR A 42 0.85 18.45 10.64
N GLY A 43 -0.25 19.17 10.38
CA GLY A 43 -0.32 20.19 9.34
C GLY A 43 -0.48 19.66 7.94
N GLY A 44 -0.94 18.42 7.80
CA GLY A 44 -1.28 17.83 6.50
C GLY A 44 -2.62 18.34 5.99
N GLU A 45 -2.91 18.05 4.73
CA GLU A 45 -4.04 18.62 4.01
C GLU A 45 -5.22 17.64 3.95
N TRP A 46 -5.06 16.48 3.33
CA TRP A 46 -6.11 15.48 3.16
C TRP A 46 -5.54 14.10 2.90
N ILE A 47 -6.38 13.10 2.69
CA ILE A 47 -5.99 11.75 2.31
C ILE A 47 -6.84 11.34 1.11
N GLU A 48 -6.20 10.89 0.05
CA GLU A 48 -6.86 10.40 -1.14
C GLU A 48 -7.49 9.04 -0.86
N GLY A 49 -8.80 8.92 -1.10
CA GLY A 49 -9.55 7.71 -0.80
C GLY A 49 -9.70 7.42 0.70
N ARG A 50 -10.25 6.26 1.00
CA ARG A 50 -10.43 5.72 2.37
C ARG A 50 -10.21 4.22 2.37
N LEU A 51 -9.15 3.78 1.70
CA LEU A 51 -8.87 2.38 1.43
C LEU A 51 -8.45 1.64 2.71
N LEU A 52 -9.43 1.12 3.42
CA LEU A 52 -9.25 0.25 4.58
C LEU A 52 -10.38 -0.75 4.66
N ALA A 53 -10.03 -2.00 4.87
CA ALA A 53 -10.99 -3.07 5.07
C ALA A 53 -10.54 -4.05 6.15
N SER A 54 -11.47 -4.81 6.71
CA SER A 54 -11.19 -5.82 7.74
C SER A 54 -11.87 -7.15 7.44
N GLY A 55 -11.25 -8.24 7.91
CA GLY A 55 -11.75 -9.60 7.75
C GLY A 55 -11.95 -9.98 6.29
N HIS A 56 -13.11 -10.54 5.96
CA HIS A 56 -13.42 -10.98 4.58
C HIS A 56 -13.43 -9.84 3.55
N ARG A 57 -13.59 -8.58 3.98
CA ARG A 57 -13.57 -7.43 3.06
C ARG A 57 -12.18 -7.03 2.61
N THR A 58 -11.12 -7.62 3.16
CA THR A 58 -9.75 -7.36 2.69
C THR A 58 -9.45 -8.01 1.33
N ASN A 59 -10.32 -8.89 0.86
CA ASN A 59 -10.22 -9.53 -0.43
C ASN A 59 -11.59 -9.53 -1.14
N PRO A 60 -11.74 -8.97 -2.34
CA PRO A 60 -10.69 -8.35 -3.14
C PRO A 60 -10.19 -7.02 -2.57
N TRP A 61 -8.99 -6.60 -3.02
CA TRP A 61 -8.34 -5.33 -2.65
C TRP A 61 -9.18 -4.09 -3.05
N MET A 62 -8.81 -2.94 -2.54
CA MET A 62 -9.40 -1.62 -2.87
C MET A 62 -10.81 -1.39 -2.28
N GLN A 63 -11.09 -1.94 -1.11
CA GLN A 63 -12.33 -1.67 -0.40
C GLN A 63 -12.18 -0.44 0.50
N GLU A 64 -13.10 0.52 0.37
CA GLU A 64 -13.15 1.66 1.29
C GLU A 64 -13.67 1.26 2.67
N CYS A 65 -13.22 1.98 3.68
CA CYS A 65 -13.68 1.79 5.06
C CYS A 65 -15.20 2.03 5.22
N SER A 66 -15.79 1.28 6.11
CA SER A 66 -17.24 1.22 6.29
C SER A 66 -17.63 1.23 7.78
N HIS A 67 -18.92 1.05 8.05
CA HIS A 67 -19.44 0.83 9.39
C HIS A 67 -19.25 -0.62 9.90
N LYS A 68 -18.57 -1.50 9.12
CA LYS A 68 -18.27 -2.85 9.60
C LYS A 68 -17.47 -2.75 10.89
N VAL A 69 -17.90 -3.52 11.88
CA VAL A 69 -17.21 -3.67 13.16
C VAL A 69 -16.07 -4.67 12.99
N ILE A 70 -14.88 -4.30 13.44
CA ILE A 70 -13.69 -5.17 13.43
C ILE A 70 -13.84 -6.19 14.54
N GLU A 71 -13.69 -7.47 14.20
CA GLU A 71 -13.81 -8.57 15.13
C GLU A 71 -12.45 -9.02 15.66
N LYS A 72 -12.49 -9.80 16.75
CA LYS A 72 -11.27 -10.32 17.37
C LYS A 72 -10.48 -11.22 16.41
N GLY A 73 -9.20 -10.93 16.25
CA GLY A 73 -8.29 -11.69 15.40
C GLY A 73 -8.42 -11.43 13.91
N GLU A 74 -9.27 -10.50 13.48
CA GLU A 74 -9.39 -10.13 12.07
C GLU A 74 -8.13 -9.44 11.56
N ILE A 75 -7.79 -9.73 10.31
CA ILE A 75 -6.82 -8.94 9.54
C ILE A 75 -7.46 -7.63 9.13
N VAL A 76 -6.68 -6.57 9.17
CA VAL A 76 -7.02 -5.24 8.64
C VAL A 76 -5.95 -4.88 7.63
N THR A 77 -6.36 -4.52 6.44
CA THR A 77 -5.47 -4.00 5.39
C THR A 77 -5.89 -2.60 5.01
N PHE A 78 -4.93 -1.76 4.70
CA PHE A 78 -5.21 -0.42 4.21
C PHE A 78 -4.12 0.06 3.27
N ASP A 79 -4.50 1.02 2.48
CA ASP A 79 -3.65 1.80 1.61
C ASP A 79 -3.96 3.28 1.81
N THR A 80 -2.97 4.13 1.83
CA THR A 80 -3.18 5.54 2.08
C THR A 80 -2.29 6.42 1.26
N ASP A 81 -2.91 7.26 0.48
CA ASP A 81 -2.30 8.35 -0.26
C ASP A 81 -2.42 9.62 0.57
N THR A 82 -1.61 9.70 1.63
CA THR A 82 -1.68 10.82 2.56
C THR A 82 -0.99 12.05 2.00
N VAL A 83 -1.76 13.09 1.72
CA VAL A 83 -1.26 14.41 1.34
C VAL A 83 -0.96 15.20 2.61
N ALA A 84 0.32 15.28 2.93
CA ALA A 84 0.81 15.99 4.10
C ALA A 84 1.10 17.46 3.78
N SER A 85 1.87 18.12 4.63
CA SER A 85 2.24 19.52 4.43
C SER A 85 2.90 19.76 3.07
N TYR A 86 2.57 20.85 2.42
CA TYR A 86 3.06 21.27 1.10
C TYR A 86 2.49 20.47 -0.09
N GLY A 87 1.41 19.73 0.10
CA GLY A 87 0.73 19.02 -0.98
C GLY A 87 1.46 17.80 -1.52
N TYR A 88 2.50 17.30 -0.84
CA TYR A 88 3.21 16.10 -1.27
C TYR A 88 2.63 14.86 -0.62
N LEU A 89 2.47 13.84 -1.46
CA LEU A 89 1.87 12.56 -1.10
C LEU A 89 2.89 11.59 -0.51
N ALA A 90 2.43 10.82 0.47
CA ALA A 90 3.09 9.61 0.91
C ALA A 90 2.10 8.44 0.78
N ASP A 91 2.43 7.56 -0.13
CA ASP A 91 1.70 6.34 -0.41
C ASP A 91 2.22 5.20 0.48
N PHE A 92 1.32 4.54 1.20
CA PHE A 92 1.69 3.65 2.29
C PHE A 92 0.66 2.54 2.55
N SER A 93 0.98 1.31 2.23
CA SER A 93 0.13 0.14 2.52
C SER A 93 0.64 -0.66 3.70
N ARG A 94 -0.25 -1.16 4.54
CA ARG A 94 0.09 -2.08 5.64
C ARG A 94 -1.05 -3.06 5.91
N ALA A 95 -0.67 -4.18 6.55
CA ALA A 95 -1.62 -5.14 7.11
C ALA A 95 -1.36 -5.31 8.61
N PHE A 96 -2.42 -5.29 9.39
CA PHE A 96 -2.42 -5.56 10.83
C PHE A 96 -3.32 -6.74 11.15
N VAL A 97 -3.17 -7.30 12.35
CA VAL A 97 -4.14 -8.23 12.89
C VAL A 97 -4.58 -7.71 14.26
N GLU A 98 -5.88 -7.66 14.48
CA GLU A 98 -6.40 -7.34 15.81
C GLU A 98 -5.88 -8.36 16.84
N GLY A 99 -5.36 -7.87 17.97
CA GLY A 99 -4.65 -8.70 18.95
C GLY A 99 -3.19 -9.04 18.59
N HIS A 100 -2.65 -8.49 17.50
CA HIS A 100 -1.24 -8.59 17.07
C HIS A 100 -0.69 -10.01 16.85
N LYS A 101 -1.56 -10.98 16.54
CA LYS A 101 -1.17 -12.38 16.30
C LYS A 101 -1.67 -12.85 14.95
N PHE A 102 -0.77 -12.89 13.98
CA PHE A 102 -1.02 -13.52 12.69
C PHE A 102 -1.13 -15.04 12.86
N ASN A 103 -2.14 -15.65 12.24
CA ASN A 103 -2.17 -17.10 12.01
C ASN A 103 -1.20 -17.48 10.88
N ASP A 104 -1.04 -18.79 10.61
CA ASP A 104 -0.02 -19.25 9.66
C ASP A 104 -0.38 -18.91 8.21
N ASP A 105 -1.66 -18.89 7.84
CA ASP A 105 -2.11 -18.48 6.50
C ASP A 105 -1.84 -16.98 6.27
N GLN A 106 -2.20 -16.14 7.24
CA GLN A 106 -1.91 -14.71 7.19
C GLN A 106 -0.41 -14.41 7.09
N LYS A 107 0.44 -15.15 7.84
CA LYS A 107 1.89 -15.04 7.76
C LYS A 107 2.40 -15.42 6.37
N LYS A 108 1.87 -16.50 5.80
CA LYS A 108 2.24 -16.97 4.46
C LYS A 108 1.94 -15.90 3.41
N LEU A 109 0.71 -15.35 3.39
CA LEU A 109 0.32 -14.30 2.46
C LEU A 109 1.20 -13.05 2.62
N TYR A 110 1.41 -12.62 3.86
CA TYR A 110 2.23 -11.46 4.17
C TYR A 110 3.70 -11.66 3.75
N SER A 111 4.25 -12.85 3.94
CA SER A 111 5.62 -13.17 3.51
C SER A 111 5.79 -13.07 2.00
N ILE A 112 4.80 -13.56 1.22
CA ILE A 112 4.82 -13.46 -0.24
C ILE A 112 4.78 -11.99 -0.69
N ALA A 113 3.96 -11.16 -0.05
CA ALA A 113 3.90 -9.73 -0.34
C ALA A 113 5.26 -9.04 -0.06
N ILE A 114 5.89 -9.33 1.07
CA ILE A 114 7.21 -8.80 1.41
C ILE A 114 8.29 -9.29 0.44
N GLU A 115 8.26 -10.55 0.04
CA GLU A 115 9.18 -11.09 -0.97
C GLU A 115 9.01 -10.35 -2.31
N GLN A 116 7.77 -10.09 -2.73
CA GLN A 116 7.48 -9.33 -3.95
C GLN A 116 8.07 -7.91 -3.87
N ILE A 117 7.80 -7.18 -2.78
CA ILE A 117 8.33 -5.82 -2.56
C ILE A 117 9.86 -5.82 -2.60
N ASN A 118 10.49 -6.69 -1.83
CA ASN A 118 11.96 -6.75 -1.73
C ASN A 118 12.59 -7.08 -3.09
N HIS A 119 12.12 -8.13 -3.76
CA HIS A 119 12.62 -8.55 -5.06
C HIS A 119 12.51 -7.41 -6.10
N ASN A 120 11.34 -6.77 -6.18
CA ASN A 120 11.11 -5.70 -7.14
C ASN A 120 11.94 -4.45 -6.81
N SER A 121 12.04 -4.09 -5.55
CA SER A 121 12.85 -2.94 -5.10
C SER A 121 14.34 -3.12 -5.40
N GLU A 122 14.88 -4.33 -5.23
CA GLU A 122 16.30 -4.64 -5.52
C GLU A 122 16.63 -4.55 -7.01
N LEU A 123 15.66 -4.78 -7.89
CA LEU A 123 15.85 -4.65 -9.34
C LEU A 123 15.95 -3.19 -9.78
N ILE A 124 15.25 -2.29 -9.10
CA ILE A 124 15.08 -0.90 -9.53
C ILE A 124 16.38 -0.12 -9.38
N LYS A 125 16.86 0.41 -10.51
CA LYS A 125 18.04 1.27 -10.56
C LYS A 125 17.99 2.18 -11.79
N PRO A 126 18.61 3.36 -11.73
CA PRO A 126 18.67 4.24 -12.90
C PRO A 126 19.21 3.53 -14.14
N GLY A 127 18.52 3.73 -15.27
CA GLY A 127 18.84 3.11 -16.56
C GLY A 127 18.18 1.75 -16.82
N LEU A 128 17.54 1.12 -15.84
CA LEU A 128 16.76 -0.09 -16.09
C LEU A 128 15.48 0.27 -16.84
N SER A 129 15.27 -0.32 -18.05
CA SER A 129 14.03 -0.10 -18.80
C SER A 129 12.85 -0.80 -18.12
N PHE A 130 11.64 -0.23 -18.26
CA PHE A 130 10.43 -0.84 -17.71
C PHE A 130 10.15 -2.23 -18.31
N LYS A 131 10.46 -2.42 -19.58
CA LYS A 131 10.38 -3.73 -20.26
C LYS A 131 11.31 -4.77 -19.62
N GLU A 132 12.53 -4.39 -19.31
CA GLU A 132 13.49 -5.27 -18.65
C GLU A 132 13.08 -5.57 -17.21
N PHE A 133 12.61 -4.56 -16.46
CA PHE A 133 12.03 -4.73 -15.13
C PHE A 133 10.90 -5.75 -15.17
N LEU A 134 9.90 -5.59 -16.05
CA LEU A 134 8.77 -6.51 -16.18
C LEU A 134 9.17 -7.94 -16.54
N SER A 135 10.27 -8.12 -17.28
CA SER A 135 10.78 -9.46 -17.58
C SER A 135 11.38 -10.17 -16.36
N LYS A 136 11.85 -9.40 -15.36
CA LYS A 136 12.57 -9.86 -14.18
C LYS A 136 11.76 -9.73 -12.87
N CYS A 137 10.67 -8.95 -12.86
CA CYS A 137 9.88 -8.71 -11.65
C CYS A 137 9.38 -10.01 -11.02
N TYR A 138 9.07 -9.95 -9.75
CA TYR A 138 8.55 -11.09 -8.98
C TYR A 138 7.38 -11.76 -9.70
N LYS A 139 7.41 -13.08 -9.75
CA LYS A 139 6.32 -13.88 -10.35
C LYS A 139 5.38 -14.33 -9.26
N LEU A 140 4.26 -13.61 -9.14
CA LEU A 140 3.25 -13.96 -8.15
C LEU A 140 2.69 -15.37 -8.43
N PRO A 141 2.62 -16.29 -7.43
CA PRO A 141 2.07 -17.62 -7.60
C PRO A 141 0.61 -17.61 -8.07
N GLU A 142 0.26 -18.61 -8.89
CA GLU A 142 -1.07 -18.74 -9.54
C GLU A 142 -2.28 -18.55 -8.61
N PRO A 143 -2.36 -19.10 -7.41
CA PRO A 143 -3.54 -18.91 -6.55
C PRO A 143 -3.83 -17.44 -6.21
N TYR A 144 -2.85 -16.56 -6.36
CA TYR A 144 -2.94 -15.15 -5.97
C TYR A 144 -2.98 -14.20 -7.18
N TYR A 145 -2.67 -14.72 -8.37
CA TYR A 145 -2.49 -13.88 -9.55
C TYR A 145 -3.78 -13.16 -9.98
N GLY A 146 -4.94 -13.78 -9.79
CA GLY A 146 -6.23 -13.21 -10.17
C GLY A 146 -6.61 -11.96 -9.37
N ASN A 147 -6.21 -11.89 -8.11
CA ASN A 147 -6.51 -10.76 -7.20
C ASN A 147 -5.30 -9.83 -6.96
N ARG A 148 -4.28 -9.88 -7.81
CA ARG A 148 -3.09 -9.03 -7.67
C ARG A 148 -3.39 -7.54 -7.74
N TYR A 149 -2.52 -6.73 -7.16
CA TYR A 149 -2.57 -5.30 -7.34
C TYR A 149 -2.34 -4.92 -8.82
N PRO A 150 -3.09 -3.99 -9.39
CA PRO A 150 -3.01 -3.67 -10.83
C PRO A 150 -1.65 -3.11 -11.27
N ALA A 151 -1.02 -2.27 -10.44
CA ALA A 151 0.31 -1.73 -10.67
C ALA A 151 1.36 -2.49 -9.88
N ILE A 152 2.55 -2.67 -10.45
CA ILE A 152 3.72 -3.20 -9.72
C ILE A 152 4.56 -2.07 -9.14
N VAL A 153 4.61 -0.96 -9.87
CA VAL A 153 5.33 0.27 -9.49
C VAL A 153 4.61 1.45 -10.09
N HIS A 154 4.50 2.52 -9.33
CA HIS A 154 4.10 3.82 -9.89
C HIS A 154 4.92 4.97 -9.28
N GLY A 155 4.90 6.12 -9.94
CA GLY A 155 5.51 7.34 -9.43
C GLY A 155 4.67 7.96 -8.32
N THR A 156 5.31 8.66 -7.41
CA THR A 156 4.65 9.43 -6.35
C THR A 156 5.26 10.82 -6.24
N GLY A 157 4.41 11.82 -6.03
CA GLY A 157 4.85 13.20 -5.88
C GLY A 157 3.76 14.07 -5.28
N LEU A 158 3.03 14.81 -6.11
CA LEU A 158 1.83 15.55 -5.70
C LEU A 158 0.57 14.67 -5.74
N CYS A 159 0.63 13.58 -6.45
CA CYS A 159 -0.37 12.53 -6.58
C CYS A 159 0.34 11.25 -7.04
N ASP A 160 -0.40 10.23 -7.40
CA ASP A 160 0.13 9.12 -8.17
C ASP A 160 0.55 9.61 -9.55
N GLU A 161 1.80 9.39 -9.88
CA GLU A 161 2.44 9.98 -11.05
C GLU A 161 3.01 8.90 -11.97
N TRP A 162 3.46 9.34 -13.15
CA TRP A 162 4.25 8.50 -14.04
C TRP A 162 5.62 8.16 -13.40
N PRO A 163 6.14 6.93 -13.58
CA PRO A 163 5.61 5.82 -14.38
C PRO A 163 4.43 5.10 -13.68
N PHE A 164 3.59 4.41 -14.46
CA PHE A 164 2.57 3.51 -13.94
C PHE A 164 2.75 2.13 -14.57
N ILE A 165 3.55 1.27 -13.93
CA ILE A 165 4.01 -0.01 -14.49
C ILE A 165 3.06 -1.12 -14.08
N LYS A 166 2.28 -1.60 -15.07
CA LYS A 166 1.32 -2.69 -14.90
C LYS A 166 1.94 -4.04 -15.24
N TRP A 167 1.26 -5.11 -14.86
CA TRP A 167 1.60 -6.45 -15.30
C TRP A 167 1.51 -6.58 -16.82
N ASN A 168 2.41 -7.39 -17.43
CA ASN A 168 2.46 -7.58 -18.88
C ASN A 168 1.12 -8.06 -19.49
N THR A 169 0.31 -8.78 -18.71
CA THR A 169 -1.00 -9.29 -19.12
C THR A 169 -2.09 -8.24 -19.14
N ASP A 170 -1.88 -7.09 -18.49
CA ASP A 170 -2.92 -6.07 -18.29
C ASP A 170 -2.88 -4.96 -19.35
N GLY A 171 -2.13 -5.20 -20.40
CA GLY A 171 -2.10 -4.41 -21.63
C GLY A 171 -1.23 -3.15 -21.55
N GLY A 172 -0.50 -2.93 -22.63
CA GLY A 172 0.24 -1.72 -22.88
C GLY A 172 1.76 -1.93 -22.87
N GLU A 173 2.35 -1.53 -23.98
CA GLU A 173 3.79 -1.43 -24.10
C GLU A 173 4.25 -0.28 -23.19
N GLN A 174 5.01 -0.61 -22.17
CA GLN A 174 5.54 0.37 -21.24
C GLN A 174 6.89 0.85 -21.73
N SER A 175 6.89 1.98 -22.41
CA SER A 175 8.12 2.64 -22.84
C SER A 175 8.68 3.51 -21.71
N GLY A 176 10.00 3.48 -21.56
CA GLY A 176 10.71 4.30 -20.56
C GLY A 176 11.68 3.48 -19.72
N GLN A 177 12.31 4.15 -18.81
CA GLN A 177 13.28 3.58 -17.87
C GLN A 177 13.19 4.29 -16.53
N PHE A 178 13.68 3.63 -15.48
CA PHE A 178 13.88 4.29 -14.20
C PHE A 178 15.01 5.30 -14.31
N GLU A 179 14.77 6.50 -13.82
CA GLU A 179 15.75 7.58 -13.83
C GLU A 179 16.21 7.91 -12.42
N LYS A 180 17.38 8.55 -12.33
CA LYS A 180 17.88 9.05 -11.06
C LYS A 180 16.91 10.09 -10.49
N ASP A 181 16.73 10.07 -9.18
CA ASP A 181 15.89 11.00 -8.41
C ASP A 181 14.36 10.84 -8.64
N MET A 182 13.92 9.78 -9.32
CA MET A 182 12.51 9.39 -9.29
C MET A 182 12.09 8.97 -7.87
N THR A 183 10.91 9.41 -7.45
CA THR A 183 10.19 8.87 -6.29
C THR A 183 9.11 7.93 -6.76
N ILE A 184 9.08 6.74 -6.20
CA ILE A 184 8.20 5.66 -6.65
C ILE A 184 7.67 4.86 -5.47
N SER A 185 6.47 4.31 -5.61
CA SER A 185 5.92 3.24 -4.78
C SER A 185 6.13 1.90 -5.45
N VAL A 186 6.43 0.88 -4.67
CA VAL A 186 6.53 -0.51 -5.09
C VAL A 186 5.43 -1.30 -4.41
N GLU A 187 4.53 -1.84 -5.22
CA GLU A 187 3.25 -2.34 -4.77
C GLU A 187 3.20 -3.86 -4.66
N ALA A 188 2.49 -4.35 -3.65
CA ALA A 188 2.16 -5.77 -3.53
C ALA A 188 0.82 -5.97 -2.82
N TYR A 189 0.01 -6.84 -3.39
CA TYR A 189 -1.16 -7.41 -2.74
C TYR A 189 -1.21 -8.92 -3.03
N VAL A 190 -1.50 -9.70 -2.00
CA VAL A 190 -1.58 -11.16 -2.08
C VAL A 190 -2.88 -11.64 -1.43
N GLY A 191 -3.79 -12.14 -2.24
CA GLY A 191 -5.07 -12.70 -1.82
C GLY A 191 -5.50 -13.81 -2.76
N GLU A 192 -6.13 -14.86 -2.24
CA GLU A 192 -6.65 -15.96 -3.05
C GLU A 192 -7.86 -15.51 -3.88
N VAL A 193 -8.05 -16.15 -5.04
CA VAL A 193 -9.22 -15.94 -5.93
C VAL A 193 -10.41 -16.73 -5.42
#